data_d51ced3427133ff16e27c75bda31ba29
#
_entry.id   d51ced3427133ff16e27c75bda31ba29
#
_cell.length_a   1.000
_cell.length_b   1.000
_cell.length_c   1.000
_cell.angle_alpha   90.00
_cell.angle_beta   90.00
_cell.angle_gamma   90.00
#
_symmetry.space_group_name_H-M   'P 1'
#
loop_
_entity.id
_entity.type
_entity.pdbx_description
1 polymer ?
#
loop_
_entity_poly.entity_id
_entity_poly.type
_entity_poly.pdbx_seq_one_letter_code
_entity_poly.pdbx_strand_id
1 'polypeptide(L)'
;MAGCEAAWALAERGVSVTLHEMRPVRGTPAHQTDSLAELVCSNSFKSVETVNAHGLLKAEMRLLGSINLQAADVARVPGGAALAVDASRSPRRFRSESGAIRTSGSSAAK
;
A
#
# COMPACT_ATOMS: atom_id res chain seq x y z
N MET A 1 -1.97 -5.15 -0.73
CA MET A 1 -0.60 -4.58 -0.80
C MET A 1 0.19 -5.08 -2.02
N ALA A 2 0.48 -6.39 -2.16
CA ALA A 2 1.32 -6.89 -3.27
C ALA A 2 0.80 -6.49 -4.67
N GLY A 3 -0.51 -6.59 -4.90
CA GLY A 3 -1.11 -6.11 -6.15
C GLY A 3 -0.91 -4.62 -6.43
N CYS A 4 -0.88 -3.81 -5.38
CA CYS A 4 -0.61 -2.38 -5.52
C CYS A 4 0.84 -2.10 -5.91
N GLU A 5 1.81 -2.83 -5.32
CA GLU A 5 3.22 -2.74 -5.71
C GLU A 5 3.41 -3.14 -7.18
N ALA A 6 2.82 -4.27 -7.59
CA ALA A 6 2.93 -4.74 -8.97
C ALA A 6 2.29 -3.75 -9.96
N ALA A 7 1.10 -3.24 -9.64
CA ALA A 7 0.42 -2.26 -10.49
C ALA A 7 1.23 -0.97 -10.62
N TRP A 8 1.81 -0.49 -9.53
CA TRP A 8 2.66 0.69 -9.52
C TRP A 8 3.92 0.47 -10.36
N ALA A 9 4.64 -0.63 -10.12
CA ALA A 9 5.87 -0.94 -10.83
C ALA A 9 5.67 -1.10 -12.35
N LEU A 10 4.53 -1.61 -12.78
CA LEU A 10 4.16 -1.71 -14.19
C LEU A 10 3.79 -0.35 -14.78
N ALA A 11 2.99 0.44 -14.05
CA ALA A 11 2.56 1.77 -14.50
C ALA A 11 3.75 2.73 -14.67
N GLU A 12 4.72 2.69 -13.75
CA GLU A 12 5.97 3.47 -13.85
C GLU A 12 6.80 3.11 -15.10
N ARG A 13 6.56 1.93 -15.67
CA ARG A 13 7.19 1.47 -16.91
C ARG A 13 6.32 1.70 -18.14
N GLY A 14 5.24 2.47 -18.02
CA GLY A 14 4.33 2.81 -19.11
C GLY A 14 3.35 1.70 -19.50
N VAL A 15 3.22 0.66 -18.68
CA VAL A 15 2.26 -0.43 -18.91
C VAL A 15 0.90 -0.04 -18.34
N SER A 16 -0.14 -0.12 -19.15
CA SER A 16 -1.53 0.07 -18.68
C SER A 16 -1.95 -1.10 -17.80
N VAL A 17 -2.44 -0.82 -16.61
CA VAL A 17 -2.79 -1.82 -15.59
C VAL A 17 -4.23 -1.67 -15.14
N THR A 18 -4.93 -2.78 -15.00
CA THR A 18 -6.22 -2.84 -14.30
C THR A 18 -6.03 -3.57 -12.97
N LEU A 19 -6.24 -2.85 -11.87
CA LEU A 19 -6.20 -3.40 -10.52
C LEU A 19 -7.61 -3.74 -10.06
N HIS A 20 -7.85 -5.02 -9.78
CA HIS A 20 -9.14 -5.50 -9.27
C HIS A 20 -9.17 -5.44 -7.75
N GLU A 21 -10.20 -4.80 -7.20
CA GLU A 21 -10.47 -4.72 -5.77
C GLU A 21 -11.89 -5.25 -5.50
N MET A 22 -12.02 -6.15 -4.53
CA MET A 22 -13.32 -6.73 -4.19
C MET A 22 -14.21 -5.79 -3.36
N ARG A 23 -13.61 -4.82 -2.67
CA ARG A 23 -14.33 -3.83 -1.89
C ARG A 23 -14.81 -2.67 -2.75
N PRO A 24 -15.95 -2.06 -2.45
CA PRO A 24 -16.82 -2.28 -1.28
C PRO A 24 -17.80 -3.45 -1.43
N VAL A 25 -17.84 -4.14 -2.58
CA VAL A 25 -18.84 -5.19 -2.85
C VAL A 25 -18.73 -6.35 -1.89
N ARG A 26 -17.50 -6.79 -1.61
CA ARG A 26 -17.21 -7.86 -0.67
C ARG A 26 -16.05 -7.46 0.24
N GLY A 27 -16.32 -7.34 1.53
CA GLY A 27 -15.30 -7.16 2.57
C GLY A 27 -14.85 -8.47 3.18
N THR A 28 -13.85 -8.39 4.07
CA THR A 28 -13.48 -9.45 5.00
C THR A 28 -13.54 -8.91 6.42
N PRO A 29 -13.62 -9.77 7.46
CA PRO A 29 -13.61 -9.30 8.86
C PRO A 29 -12.35 -8.52 9.25
N ALA A 30 -11.26 -8.65 8.50
CA ALA A 30 -10.01 -7.95 8.78
C ALA A 30 -9.98 -6.51 8.25
N HIS A 31 -10.78 -6.19 7.23
CA HIS A 31 -10.78 -4.87 6.61
C HIS A 31 -11.76 -3.92 7.30
N GLN A 32 -11.36 -2.69 7.51
CA GLN A 32 -12.12 -1.61 8.14
C GLN A 32 -12.58 -0.55 7.14
N THR A 33 -11.90 -0.44 6.00
CA THR A 33 -12.11 0.59 4.99
C THR A 33 -12.14 0.00 3.58
N ASP A 34 -12.54 0.82 2.60
CA ASP A 34 -12.45 0.48 1.17
C ASP A 34 -11.12 0.91 0.55
N SER A 35 -10.16 1.35 1.37
CA SER A 35 -8.87 1.82 0.89
C SER A 35 -7.99 0.68 0.41
N LEU A 36 -7.32 0.89 -0.74
CA LEU A 36 -6.32 -0.06 -1.24
C LEU A 36 -5.14 -0.16 -0.26
N ALA A 37 -4.51 -1.34 -0.21
CA ALA A 37 -3.33 -1.62 0.60
C ALA A 37 -3.50 -1.39 2.10
N GLU A 38 -4.72 -1.50 2.62
CA GLU A 38 -5.02 -1.34 4.05
C GLU A 38 -4.18 -2.26 4.93
N LEU A 39 -3.62 -1.70 6.03
CA LEU A 39 -2.98 -2.46 7.10
C LEU A 39 -4.05 -3.02 8.02
N VAL A 40 -4.23 -4.34 8.03
CA VAL A 40 -5.33 -5.00 8.73
C VAL A 40 -4.97 -5.59 10.10
N CYS A 41 -3.68 -5.85 10.36
CA CYS A 41 -3.25 -6.54 11.60
C CYS A 41 -2.69 -5.59 12.66
N SER A 42 -2.08 -4.49 12.25
CA SER A 42 -1.48 -3.50 13.15
C SER A 42 -1.12 -2.25 12.35
N ASN A 43 -0.93 -1.13 13.05
CA ASN A 43 -0.45 0.12 12.44
C ASN A 43 1.09 0.14 12.34
N SER A 44 1.71 -0.98 11.98
CA SER A 44 3.16 -1.12 11.92
C SER A 44 3.62 -2.06 10.82
N PHE A 45 4.68 -1.66 10.12
CA PHE A 45 5.42 -2.47 9.17
C PHE A 45 6.60 -3.21 9.82
N LYS A 46 6.59 -3.41 11.15
CA LYS A 46 7.66 -4.05 11.91
C LYS A 46 8.96 -3.22 11.91
N SER A 47 10.08 -3.85 12.30
CA SER A 47 11.36 -3.19 12.50
C SER A 47 11.90 -2.51 11.23
N VAL A 48 12.63 -1.41 11.42
CA VAL A 48 13.41 -0.73 10.38
C VAL A 48 14.90 -1.05 10.43
N GLU A 49 15.34 -1.81 11.44
CA GLU A 49 16.74 -2.14 11.64
C GLU A 49 17.20 -3.20 10.64
N THR A 50 18.22 -2.89 9.84
CA THR A 50 18.74 -3.76 8.78
C THR A 50 19.44 -5.02 9.28
N VAL A 51 19.71 -5.11 10.58
CA VAL A 51 20.25 -6.31 11.23
C VAL A 51 19.24 -7.46 11.33
N ASN A 52 17.97 -7.18 11.06
CA ASN A 52 16.92 -8.19 11.02
C ASN A 52 16.22 -8.23 9.65
N ALA A 53 15.60 -9.37 9.35
CA ALA A 53 14.98 -9.62 8.05
C ALA A 53 13.92 -8.59 7.67
N HIS A 54 13.11 -8.10 8.64
CA HIS A 54 12.07 -7.13 8.38
C HIS A 54 12.63 -5.76 7.95
N GLY A 55 13.72 -5.33 8.58
CA GLY A 55 14.37 -4.07 8.24
C GLY A 55 15.13 -4.16 6.93
N LEU A 56 15.89 -5.26 6.72
CA LEU A 56 16.61 -5.50 5.49
C LEU A 56 15.68 -5.52 4.28
N LEU A 57 14.59 -6.29 4.35
CA LEU A 57 13.58 -6.34 3.28
C LEU A 57 13.05 -4.95 2.94
N LYS A 58 12.74 -4.12 3.96
CA LYS A 58 12.26 -2.75 3.70
C LYS A 58 13.32 -1.86 3.05
N ALA A 59 14.59 -2.02 3.43
CA ALA A 59 15.67 -1.29 2.79
C ALA A 59 15.76 -1.64 1.30
N GLU A 60 15.72 -2.93 0.97
CA GLU A 60 15.71 -3.42 -0.42
C GLU A 60 14.48 -2.94 -1.20
N MET A 61 13.29 -3.04 -0.62
CA MET A 61 12.05 -2.55 -1.25
C MET A 61 12.08 -1.04 -1.52
N ARG A 62 12.71 -0.25 -0.64
CA ARG A 62 12.89 1.20 -0.90
C ARG A 62 13.79 1.44 -2.12
N LEU A 63 14.86 0.68 -2.27
CA LEU A 63 15.73 0.76 -3.45
C LEU A 63 14.98 0.40 -4.74
N LEU A 64 14.00 -0.49 -4.65
CA LEU A 64 13.13 -0.88 -5.76
C LEU A 64 11.97 0.09 -6.00
N GLY A 65 11.86 1.16 -5.23
CA GLY A 65 10.82 2.18 -5.41
C GLY A 65 9.43 1.79 -4.89
N SER A 66 9.36 0.98 -3.82
CA SER A 66 8.10 0.54 -3.21
C SER A 66 7.16 1.71 -2.88
N ILE A 67 5.98 1.73 -3.48
CA ILE A 67 4.96 2.75 -3.24
C ILE A 67 4.38 2.62 -1.82
N ASN A 68 4.22 1.40 -1.30
CA ASN A 68 3.71 1.20 0.05
C ASN A 68 4.69 1.73 1.11
N LEU A 69 5.99 1.59 0.89
CA LEU A 69 6.99 2.13 1.83
C LEU A 69 7.12 3.65 1.73
N GLN A 70 7.05 4.22 0.54
CA GLN A 70 6.97 5.69 0.37
C GLN A 70 5.78 6.24 1.14
N ALA A 71 4.64 5.59 1.01
CA ALA A 71 3.43 5.93 1.72
C ALA A 71 3.57 5.81 3.24
N ALA A 72 4.18 4.71 3.70
CA ALA A 72 4.42 4.46 5.11
C ALA A 72 5.38 5.49 5.72
N ASP A 73 6.41 5.89 4.97
CA ASP A 73 7.39 6.89 5.43
C ASP A 73 6.72 8.27 5.61
N VAL A 74 5.77 8.63 4.74
CA VAL A 74 4.97 9.88 4.88
C VAL A 74 4.01 9.82 6.07
N ALA A 75 3.43 8.66 6.33
CA ALA A 75 2.47 8.45 7.43
C ALA A 75 3.15 8.04 8.75
N ARG A 76 4.48 8.04 8.81
CA ARG A 76 5.25 7.57 9.96
C ARG A 76 4.94 8.38 11.22
N VAL A 77 4.82 7.66 12.33
CA VAL A 77 4.71 8.21 13.68
C VAL A 77 5.81 7.64 14.57
N PRO A 78 6.15 8.29 15.70
CA PRO A 78 7.12 7.76 16.64
C PRO A 78 6.75 6.33 17.07
N GLY A 79 7.65 5.39 16.89
CA GLY A 79 7.44 3.97 17.18
C GLY A 79 8.74 3.21 17.50
N GLY A 80 9.79 3.92 17.92
CA GLY A 80 11.11 3.33 18.21
C GLY A 80 11.71 2.67 16.97
N ALA A 81 12.15 1.43 17.11
CA ALA A 81 12.72 0.63 16.01
C ALA A 81 11.67 0.12 15.01
N ALA A 82 10.38 0.34 15.24
CA ALA A 82 9.32 -0.05 14.33
C ALA A 82 8.96 1.09 13.36
N LEU A 83 8.60 0.73 12.13
CA LEU A 83 7.93 1.62 11.20
C LEU A 83 6.45 1.66 11.56
N ALA A 84 6.10 2.44 12.58
CA ALA A 84 4.73 2.69 12.97
C ALA A 84 4.14 3.79 12.09
N VAL A 85 2.88 3.64 11.72
CA VAL A 85 2.18 4.57 10.82
C VAL A 85 0.82 4.95 11.38
N ASP A 86 0.39 6.16 11.08
CA ASP A 86 -0.98 6.58 11.30
C ASP A 86 -1.84 6.10 10.11
N ALA A 87 -2.66 5.08 10.36
CA ALA A 87 -3.53 4.50 9.34
C ALA A 87 -4.53 5.51 8.74
N SER A 88 -4.90 6.55 9.51
CA SER A 88 -5.78 7.62 9.02
C SER A 88 -5.09 8.52 7.97
N ARG A 89 -3.77 8.54 8.01
CA ARG A 89 -2.91 9.25 7.05
C ARG A 89 -2.46 8.39 5.89
N SER A 90 -2.89 7.13 5.83
CA SER A 90 -2.58 6.22 4.73
C SER A 90 -2.92 6.87 3.40
N PRO A 91 -2.01 6.88 2.44
CA PRO A 91 -2.10 7.80 1.32
C PRO A 91 -3.27 7.48 0.42
N ARG A 92 -4.13 8.42 0.28
CA ARG A 92 -5.07 8.53 -0.85
C ARG A 92 -4.31 8.68 -2.19
N ARG A 93 -2.98 8.69 -2.15
CA ARG A 93 -2.09 8.90 -3.30
C ARG A 93 -2.21 7.83 -4.37
N PHE A 94 -2.54 6.59 -4.01
CA PHE A 94 -2.69 5.52 -5.00
C PHE A 94 -3.78 5.81 -6.06
N ARG A 95 -4.69 6.72 -5.76
CA ARG A 95 -5.80 7.08 -6.66
C ARG A 95 -5.49 8.17 -7.68
N SER A 96 -4.49 9.01 -7.44
CA SER A 96 -4.37 10.27 -8.20
C SER A 96 -3.11 10.41 -9.06
N GLU A 97 -2.07 9.63 -8.83
CA GLU A 97 -0.77 9.90 -9.45
C GLU A 97 -0.45 9.07 -10.68
N SER A 98 -1.22 8.04 -10.99
CA SER A 98 -0.99 7.23 -12.18
C SER A 98 -2.23 7.17 -13.06
N GLY A 99 -2.27 7.99 -14.09
CA GLY A 99 -3.28 7.88 -15.15
C GLY A 99 -3.26 6.53 -15.90
N ALA A 100 -2.24 5.70 -15.64
CA ALA A 100 -2.07 4.37 -16.20
C ALA A 100 -2.72 3.24 -15.38
N ILE A 101 -3.14 3.50 -14.12
CA ILE A 101 -3.78 2.49 -13.28
C ILE A 101 -5.29 2.72 -13.24
N ARG A 102 -6.04 1.75 -13.76
CA ARG A 102 -7.49 1.68 -13.59
C ARG A 102 -7.82 0.77 -12.42
N THR A 103 -8.68 1.22 -11.53
CA THR A 103 -9.26 0.34 -10.50
C THR A 103 -10.63 -0.10 -10.97
N SER A 104 -10.85 -1.39 -11.19
CA SER A 104 -12.17 -1.97 -11.36
C SER A 104 -12.67 -2.45 -10.00
N GLY A 105 -13.29 -1.57 -9.27
CA GLY A 105 -14.13 -1.87 -8.14
C GLY A 105 -15.52 -1.45 -8.53
N SER A 106 -16.34 -2.42 -8.85
CA SER A 106 -17.79 -2.37 -8.99
C SER A 106 -18.44 -0.98 -8.93
N SER A 107 -18.63 -0.37 -10.08
CA SER A 107 -19.83 0.38 -10.31
C SER A 107 -20.71 -0.45 -11.23
N ALA A 108 -21.47 -1.33 -10.64
CA ALA A 108 -22.65 -1.91 -11.25
C ALA A 108 -23.73 -1.86 -10.19
N ALA A 109 -24.24 -0.65 -9.97
CA ALA A 109 -25.54 -0.46 -9.37
C ALA A 109 -26.44 0.12 -10.43
N LYS A 110 -27.30 -0.69 -10.96
CA LYS A 110 -28.65 -0.30 -11.30
C LYS A 110 -29.57 -1.16 -10.48
#